data_ae59e4422534f5e05b390a80afd16edd
#
_entry.id   ae59e4422534f5e05b390a80afd16edd
#
_cell.length_a   1.000
_cell.length_b   1.000
_cell.length_c   1.000
_cell.angle_alpha   90.00
_cell.angle_beta   90.00
_cell.angle_gamma   90.00
#
_symmetry.space_group_name_H-M   'P 1'
#
loop_
_entity.id
_entity.type
_entity.pdbx_description
1 polymer ?
#
loop_
_entity_poly.entity_id
_entity_poly.type
_entity_poly.pdbx_seq_one_letter_code
_entity_poly.pdbx_strand_id
1 'polypeptide(L)'
;MSCDCHRNNRKRALSTRLPFGVGTHKPKHFRDMLKIAWENKDNLSYAWKILSRGVCDGCALGVAGLHDWTIQGVHLCMTRLNLLRLNTMPAMPADALEDVRELQGKSNRELRSLGRLAYPMRRLKGEAGFHRVSWDEAFQSLAEHFQNTPPQRSAFFVTARGVTNEVYYMAQKAARFMGTNHVDNAARLCHAPSTAAMKRTLGIAATTCSYKDWIGTDLIVFFGSNPANDQPVSTKYLHEAKAAGTKVAMVNPYCEPGMERYWVPSNAGSALFGTAITDHWFPVSQGGDIAFLCGVMKILVAEDWIDRSFLESHTEGFESLERQLSELEWGPLERDAGLDKSSMLAMAELIRDAKNAVLVWSMGITQHGFGTEAVQAILNLGLLRGYLGKGFNGLMPIRGHSSVQGGAEMGAYSTVFPGGVPVNASNARQLSEQYGFQVPDWPGYSAVEMIEAASKGDLDILYSVGGNFLRTLPEPKRVADALCKVKVRVHQDILLTDQAMLEGGEEVWLLPAKTRYEQRDGGVETSTERRVMFSPEIPRQVGEAMSEWEILRELAVRAFPEKADQMGCESGWLMREEIARIVPFYDGIQDLRQTGDAFQYGGPHLCPEGVCPT
;
A
#
# COMPACT_ATOMS: atom_id res chain seq x y z
N MET A 1 27.71 -19.20 14.39
CA MET A 1 26.84 -19.62 15.52
C MET A 1 25.52 -20.11 14.96
N SER A 2 25.29 -21.41 14.94
CA SER A 2 23.96 -21.94 14.66
C SER A 2 23.01 -21.33 15.69
N CYS A 3 22.10 -20.52 15.22
CA CYS A 3 21.20 -19.74 16.06
C CYS A 3 20.53 -20.62 17.11
N ASP A 4 20.54 -20.23 18.37
CA ASP A 4 19.88 -20.90 19.51
C ASP A 4 18.36 -21.11 19.37
N CYS A 5 17.79 -20.78 18.20
CA CYS A 5 16.48 -21.29 17.78
C CYS A 5 16.36 -22.80 17.94
N HIS A 6 17.46 -23.57 17.79
CA HIS A 6 17.45 -25.01 17.99
C HIS A 6 17.48 -25.46 19.48
N ARG A 7 17.96 -24.63 20.42
CA ARG A 7 17.94 -25.00 21.86
C ARG A 7 16.60 -24.79 22.55
N ASN A 8 15.82 -23.79 22.11
CA ASN A 8 14.42 -23.65 22.52
C ASN A 8 13.49 -24.67 21.84
N ASN A 9 13.97 -25.36 20.80
CA ASN A 9 13.20 -26.36 20.06
C ASN A 9 12.84 -27.62 20.84
N ARG A 10 13.56 -28.01 21.91
CA ARG A 10 13.14 -29.19 22.70
C ARG A 10 11.86 -28.95 23.51
N LYS A 11 11.65 -27.75 24.05
CA LYS A 11 10.36 -27.38 24.67
C LYS A 11 9.29 -27.03 23.60
N ARG A 12 9.69 -26.48 22.47
CA ARG A 12 8.82 -26.19 21.32
C ARG A 12 8.46 -27.45 20.53
N ALA A 13 9.31 -28.46 20.44
CA ALA A 13 9.04 -29.75 19.78
C ALA A 13 7.85 -30.52 20.42
N LEU A 14 7.58 -30.33 21.70
CA LEU A 14 6.39 -30.85 22.36
C LEU A 14 5.13 -30.08 21.96
N SER A 15 5.23 -28.76 21.66
CA SER A 15 4.12 -27.95 21.20
C SER A 15 3.76 -28.19 19.72
N THR A 16 4.68 -28.75 18.92
CA THR A 16 4.42 -29.10 17.50
C THR A 16 3.57 -30.36 17.33
N ARG A 17 3.34 -31.13 18.39
CA ARG A 17 2.43 -32.28 18.39
C ARG A 17 0.96 -31.93 18.63
N LEU A 18 0.67 -30.68 19.05
CA LEU A 18 -0.69 -30.20 19.19
C LEU A 18 -1.14 -29.54 17.89
N PRO A 19 -2.41 -29.71 17.49
CA PRO A 19 -2.97 -29.02 16.34
C PRO A 19 -2.74 -27.53 16.43
N PHE A 20 -2.25 -26.93 15.35
CA PHE A 20 -1.95 -25.51 15.26
C PHE A 20 -3.27 -24.71 15.36
N GLY A 21 -3.35 -23.77 16.29
CA GLY A 21 -4.60 -23.08 16.61
C GLY A 21 -5.33 -23.66 17.84
N VAL A 22 -4.82 -24.76 18.40
CA VAL A 22 -5.26 -25.34 19.68
C VAL A 22 -4.06 -25.28 20.63
N GLY A 23 -3.99 -24.31 21.51
CA GLY A 23 -2.91 -24.16 22.49
C GLY A 23 -2.36 -22.73 22.59
N THR A 24 -1.28 -22.57 23.35
CA THR A 24 -0.73 -21.26 23.76
C THR A 24 0.01 -20.49 22.67
N HIS A 25 0.47 -21.17 21.60
CA HIS A 25 1.34 -20.56 20.59
C HIS A 25 0.62 -20.09 19.35
N LYS A 26 -0.66 -20.36 19.21
CA LYS A 26 -1.45 -19.73 18.15
C LYS A 26 -2.86 -19.45 18.60
N PRO A 27 -3.27 -18.34 18.13
CA PRO A 27 -4.55 -17.81 18.50
C PRO A 27 -5.64 -18.68 17.90
N LYS A 28 -6.59 -18.79 18.59
CA LYS A 28 -7.99 -19.14 18.57
C LYS A 28 -8.70 -18.81 17.24
N HIS A 29 -8.01 -18.96 16.08
CA HIS A 29 -8.53 -18.53 14.77
C HIS A 29 -9.94 -19.04 14.46
N PHE A 30 -10.24 -20.31 14.76
CA PHE A 30 -11.60 -20.82 14.56
C PHE A 30 -12.62 -20.10 15.44
N ARG A 31 -12.26 -19.80 16.69
CA ARG A 31 -13.11 -18.99 17.57
C ARG A 31 -13.27 -17.57 17.06
N ASP A 32 -12.19 -16.99 16.55
CA ASP A 32 -12.21 -15.62 16.02
C ASP A 32 -13.02 -15.57 14.71
N MET A 33 -12.97 -16.60 13.86
CA MET A 33 -13.84 -16.73 12.69
C MET A 33 -15.32 -16.81 13.08
N LEU A 34 -15.67 -17.60 14.10
CA LEU A 34 -17.04 -17.66 14.63
C LEU A 34 -17.49 -16.33 15.22
N LYS A 35 -16.60 -15.63 15.93
CA LYS A 35 -16.87 -14.29 16.45
C LYS A 35 -17.16 -13.31 15.32
N ILE A 36 -16.34 -13.29 14.27
CA ILE A 36 -16.54 -12.42 13.09
C ILE A 36 -17.87 -12.75 12.41
N ALA A 37 -18.20 -14.02 12.22
CA ALA A 37 -19.50 -14.41 11.69
C ALA A 37 -20.65 -13.89 12.55
N TRP A 38 -20.52 -13.96 13.87
CA TRP A 38 -21.51 -13.43 14.81
C TRP A 38 -21.60 -11.91 14.76
N GLU A 39 -20.49 -11.19 14.65
CA GLU A 39 -20.45 -9.73 14.50
C GLU A 39 -21.13 -9.24 13.23
N ASN A 40 -21.19 -10.07 12.19
CA ASN A 40 -21.82 -9.78 10.92
C ASN A 40 -23.21 -10.43 10.73
N LYS A 41 -23.81 -11.00 11.80
CA LYS A 41 -25.07 -11.74 11.72
C LYS A 41 -26.24 -10.94 11.19
N ASP A 42 -26.22 -9.62 11.37
CA ASP A 42 -27.22 -8.67 10.89
C ASP A 42 -27.17 -8.47 9.36
N ASN A 43 -26.07 -8.87 8.70
CA ASN A 43 -25.87 -8.67 7.27
C ASN A 43 -25.03 -9.77 6.59
N LEU A 44 -25.25 -11.03 6.97
CA LEU A 44 -24.47 -12.18 6.45
C LEU A 44 -24.56 -12.34 4.94
N SER A 45 -25.73 -12.06 4.35
CA SER A 45 -25.92 -12.14 2.90
C SER A 45 -25.01 -11.16 2.15
N TYR A 46 -24.89 -9.94 2.65
CA TYR A 46 -24.00 -8.92 2.07
C TYR A 46 -22.53 -9.27 2.31
N ALA A 47 -22.19 -9.73 3.51
CA ALA A 47 -20.83 -10.22 3.82
C ALA A 47 -20.41 -11.33 2.85
N TRP A 48 -21.33 -12.27 2.55
CA TRP A 48 -21.05 -13.33 1.59
C TRP A 48 -20.87 -12.82 0.16
N LYS A 49 -21.68 -11.85 -0.27
CA LYS A 49 -21.51 -11.22 -1.60
C LYS A 49 -20.12 -10.58 -1.73
N ILE A 50 -19.65 -9.88 -0.69
CA ILE A 50 -18.30 -9.30 -0.65
C ILE A 50 -17.24 -10.40 -0.76
N LEU A 51 -17.33 -11.46 0.03
CA LEU A 51 -16.36 -12.56 0.01
C LEU A 51 -16.34 -13.32 -1.31
N SER A 52 -17.48 -13.48 -1.96
CA SER A 52 -17.60 -14.30 -3.18
C SER A 52 -17.37 -13.53 -4.47
N ARG A 53 -17.57 -12.21 -4.49
CA ARG A 53 -17.53 -11.39 -5.72
C ARG A 53 -16.53 -10.23 -5.67
N GLY A 54 -16.29 -9.67 -4.48
CA GLY A 54 -15.42 -8.49 -4.35
C GLY A 54 -13.95 -8.84 -4.42
N VAL A 55 -13.13 -7.94 -4.93
CA VAL A 55 -11.68 -8.00 -4.79
C VAL A 55 -11.30 -7.52 -3.40
N CYS A 56 -10.39 -8.24 -2.73
CA CYS A 56 -10.06 -7.99 -1.32
C CYS A 56 -9.42 -6.63 -1.08
N ASP A 57 -9.95 -5.87 -0.13
CA ASP A 57 -9.45 -4.56 0.30
C ASP A 57 -8.38 -4.61 1.41
N GLY A 58 -7.91 -5.82 1.77
CA GLY A 58 -7.04 -6.01 2.94
C GLY A 58 -5.57 -5.69 2.70
N CYS A 59 -5.02 -6.14 1.59
CA CYS A 59 -3.59 -5.98 1.29
C CYS A 59 -3.32 -5.94 -0.22
N ALA A 60 -2.09 -5.57 -0.58
CA ALA A 60 -1.68 -5.38 -1.97
C ALA A 60 -1.48 -6.69 -2.77
N LEU A 61 -1.75 -7.86 -2.21
CA LEU A 61 -1.79 -9.09 -3.00
C LEU A 61 -3.04 -9.13 -3.88
N GLY A 62 -4.19 -8.74 -3.33
CA GLY A 62 -5.49 -8.76 -4.01
C GLY A 62 -5.98 -10.17 -4.32
N VAL A 63 -7.18 -10.50 -3.89
CA VAL A 63 -7.83 -11.79 -4.17
C VAL A 63 -9.23 -11.51 -4.66
N ALA A 64 -9.56 -11.96 -5.86
CA ALA A 64 -10.88 -11.80 -6.45
C ALA A 64 -11.83 -12.89 -5.94
N GLY A 65 -12.89 -12.50 -5.24
CA GLY A 65 -13.73 -13.47 -4.57
C GLY A 65 -12.93 -14.27 -3.53
N LEU A 66 -13.01 -15.58 -3.56
CA LEU A 66 -12.23 -16.52 -2.73
C LEU A 66 -11.13 -17.23 -3.53
N HIS A 67 -10.84 -16.78 -4.72
CA HIS A 67 -9.94 -17.45 -5.65
C HIS A 67 -8.74 -16.58 -5.99
N ASP A 68 -7.62 -17.20 -6.14
CA ASP A 68 -6.40 -16.61 -6.67
C ASP A 68 -6.25 -16.98 -8.16
N TRP A 69 -5.53 -16.16 -8.93
CA TRP A 69 -5.33 -16.37 -10.34
C TRP A 69 -4.13 -17.29 -10.67
N THR A 70 -3.31 -17.61 -9.67
CA THR A 70 -2.07 -18.37 -9.84
C THR A 70 -2.10 -19.73 -9.18
N ILE A 71 -2.66 -19.85 -7.99
CA ILE A 71 -2.73 -21.11 -7.24
C ILE A 71 -4.16 -21.48 -6.88
N GLN A 72 -4.48 -22.75 -6.92
CA GLN A 72 -5.84 -23.26 -6.72
C GLN A 72 -6.29 -23.23 -5.24
N GLY A 73 -7.60 -23.34 -5.07
CA GLY A 73 -8.27 -23.48 -3.78
C GLY A 73 -8.67 -22.13 -3.17
N VAL A 74 -9.20 -22.19 -1.96
CA VAL A 74 -9.73 -21.01 -1.25
C VAL A 74 -8.59 -20.13 -0.74
N HIS A 75 -8.68 -18.83 -1.03
CA HIS A 75 -7.80 -17.79 -0.54
C HIS A 75 -8.57 -16.87 0.40
N LEU A 76 -8.43 -17.09 1.70
CA LEU A 76 -9.08 -16.33 2.74
C LEU A 76 -8.13 -16.18 3.93
N CYS A 77 -8.04 -14.97 4.47
CA CYS A 77 -7.24 -14.68 5.65
C CYS A 77 -8.05 -13.95 6.73
N MET A 78 -7.51 -13.91 7.95
CA MET A 78 -8.15 -13.24 9.07
C MET A 78 -8.27 -11.72 8.88
N THR A 79 -7.33 -11.09 8.17
CA THR A 79 -7.39 -9.66 7.87
C THR A 79 -8.64 -9.32 7.05
N ARG A 80 -8.90 -10.07 5.96
CA ARG A 80 -10.10 -9.89 5.14
C ARG A 80 -11.39 -10.09 5.95
N LEU A 81 -11.42 -11.11 6.78
CA LEU A 81 -12.58 -11.37 7.64
C LEU A 81 -12.81 -10.23 8.65
N ASN A 82 -11.77 -9.71 9.27
CA ASN A 82 -11.86 -8.59 10.21
C ASN A 82 -12.34 -7.27 9.57
N LEU A 83 -12.09 -7.10 8.25
CA LEU A 83 -12.55 -5.92 7.52
C LEU A 83 -14.03 -5.99 7.13
N LEU A 84 -14.66 -7.18 7.12
CA LEU A 84 -16.06 -7.34 6.74
C LEU A 84 -16.99 -6.40 7.50
N ARG A 85 -16.78 -6.24 8.81
CA ARG A 85 -17.65 -5.40 9.63
C ARG A 85 -17.67 -3.94 9.20
N LEU A 86 -16.56 -3.40 8.68
CA LEU A 86 -16.50 -2.04 8.13
C LEU A 86 -17.49 -1.84 6.98
N ASN A 87 -17.73 -2.90 6.22
CA ASN A 87 -18.63 -2.90 5.08
C ASN A 87 -20.08 -3.24 5.45
N THR A 88 -20.29 -4.07 6.48
CA THR A 88 -21.62 -4.61 6.84
C THR A 88 -22.33 -3.82 7.91
N MET A 89 -21.61 -3.00 8.71
CA MET A 89 -22.19 -2.27 9.82
C MET A 89 -23.26 -1.26 9.38
N PRO A 90 -24.26 -0.94 10.24
CA PRO A 90 -25.28 0.03 9.96
C PRO A 90 -24.74 1.46 9.89
N ALA A 91 -25.61 2.37 9.51
CA ALA A 91 -25.40 3.81 9.65
C ALA A 91 -25.15 4.19 11.12
N MET A 92 -24.24 5.12 11.33
CA MET A 92 -24.07 5.79 12.61
C MET A 92 -25.31 6.65 12.88
N PRO A 93 -25.87 6.65 14.11
CA PRO A 93 -26.94 7.56 14.47
C PRO A 93 -26.54 9.03 14.26
N ALA A 94 -27.46 9.83 13.71
CA ALA A 94 -27.13 11.23 13.36
C ALA A 94 -26.84 12.08 14.61
N ASP A 95 -27.46 11.78 15.74
CA ASP A 95 -27.28 12.44 17.03
C ASP A 95 -25.94 12.08 17.72
N ALA A 96 -25.28 11.01 17.28
CA ALA A 96 -24.01 10.57 17.88
C ALA A 96 -22.88 11.62 17.79
N LEU A 97 -23.02 12.64 16.95
CA LEU A 97 -22.02 13.69 16.72
C LEU A 97 -22.48 15.09 17.16
N GLU A 98 -23.62 15.22 17.85
CA GLU A 98 -24.11 16.51 18.35
C GLU A 98 -23.19 17.14 19.40
N ASP A 99 -22.46 16.33 20.15
CA ASP A 99 -21.40 16.77 21.04
C ASP A 99 -20.17 15.86 20.94
N VAL A 100 -19.14 16.31 20.22
CA VAL A 100 -17.91 15.53 20.04
C VAL A 100 -17.10 15.37 21.32
N ARG A 101 -17.36 16.17 22.38
CA ARG A 101 -16.67 16.05 23.67
C ARG A 101 -17.01 14.74 24.36
N GLU A 102 -18.19 14.18 24.13
CA GLU A 102 -18.59 12.86 24.64
C GLU A 102 -17.81 11.70 23.99
N LEU A 103 -17.20 11.97 22.86
CA LEU A 103 -16.38 11.02 22.12
C LEU A 103 -14.88 11.17 22.41
N GLN A 104 -14.48 12.26 23.08
CA GLN A 104 -13.09 12.49 23.44
C GLN A 104 -12.60 11.38 24.39
N GLY A 105 -11.40 10.88 24.10
CA GLY A 105 -10.82 9.77 24.88
C GLY A 105 -11.26 8.37 24.42
N LYS A 106 -12.26 8.24 23.54
CA LYS A 106 -12.59 6.95 22.93
C LYS A 106 -11.46 6.52 21.99
N SER A 107 -11.14 5.24 22.03
CA SER A 107 -10.22 4.62 21.06
C SER A 107 -10.82 4.62 19.64
N ASN A 108 -9.97 4.57 18.62
CA ASN A 108 -10.45 4.43 17.24
C ASN A 108 -11.31 3.17 17.02
N ARG A 109 -11.11 2.12 17.83
CA ARG A 109 -11.98 0.94 17.81
C ARG A 109 -13.41 1.25 18.28
N GLU A 110 -13.53 2.04 19.33
CA GLU A 110 -14.84 2.48 19.85
C GLU A 110 -15.52 3.44 18.88
N LEU A 111 -14.77 4.40 18.30
CA LEU A 111 -15.30 5.30 17.27
C LEU A 111 -15.81 4.53 16.05
N ARG A 112 -15.07 3.54 15.57
CA ARG A 112 -15.51 2.66 14.47
C ARG A 112 -16.78 1.88 14.82
N SER A 113 -17.00 1.52 16.05
CA SER A 113 -18.18 0.77 16.48
C SER A 113 -19.49 1.60 16.46
N LEU A 114 -19.41 2.92 16.33
CA LEU A 114 -20.56 3.81 16.18
C LEU A 114 -21.32 3.56 14.87
N GLY A 115 -20.67 3.07 13.82
CA GLY A 115 -21.28 2.79 12.53
C GLY A 115 -20.63 3.56 11.38
N ARG A 116 -21.26 3.45 10.20
CA ARG A 116 -20.84 4.13 8.97
C ARG A 116 -21.30 5.58 8.99
N LEU A 117 -20.45 6.50 8.53
CA LEU A 117 -20.90 7.86 8.19
C LEU A 117 -22.03 7.76 7.16
N ALA A 118 -23.12 8.46 7.40
CA ALA A 118 -24.36 8.29 6.63
C ALA A 118 -24.87 9.57 5.98
N TYR A 119 -24.52 10.72 6.51
CA TYR A 119 -25.00 12.02 6.06
C TYR A 119 -23.87 13.02 5.97
N PRO A 120 -23.91 13.99 5.02
CA PRO A 120 -23.02 15.14 5.07
C PRO A 120 -23.25 15.93 6.34
N MET A 121 -22.17 16.31 7.02
CA MET A 121 -22.24 17.03 8.29
C MET A 121 -21.19 18.14 8.32
N ARG A 122 -21.52 19.25 8.98
CA ARG A 122 -20.62 20.37 9.19
C ARG A 122 -20.52 20.71 10.67
N ARG A 123 -19.34 21.14 11.09
CA ARG A 123 -19.10 21.75 12.40
C ARG A 123 -18.34 23.06 12.20
N LEU A 124 -18.91 24.17 12.66
CA LEU A 124 -18.25 25.47 12.70
C LEU A 124 -17.35 25.59 13.94
N LYS A 125 -16.40 26.49 13.88
CA LYS A 125 -15.54 26.80 15.02
C LYS A 125 -16.38 27.20 16.24
N GLY A 126 -16.08 26.58 17.38
CA GLY A 126 -16.78 26.80 18.65
C GLY A 126 -18.07 26.02 18.83
N GLU A 127 -18.58 25.31 17.84
CA GLU A 127 -19.73 24.40 18.00
C GLU A 127 -19.35 23.13 18.75
N ALA A 128 -20.28 22.63 19.54
CA ALA A 128 -20.07 21.42 20.35
C ALA A 128 -19.92 20.16 19.49
N GLY A 129 -20.61 20.10 18.36
CA GLY A 129 -20.66 18.93 17.50
C GLY A 129 -20.99 19.26 16.05
N PHE A 130 -21.30 18.21 15.29
CA PHE A 130 -21.63 18.29 13.88
C PHE A 130 -23.14 18.39 13.65
N HIS A 131 -23.53 19.21 12.68
CA HIS A 131 -24.90 19.34 12.20
C HIS A 131 -25.03 18.74 10.81
N ARG A 132 -26.11 17.94 10.61
CA ARG A 132 -26.43 17.40 9.29
C ARG A 132 -26.81 18.53 8.34
N VAL A 133 -26.29 18.45 7.11
CA VAL A 133 -26.61 19.34 5.99
C VAL A 133 -27.03 18.52 4.78
N SER A 134 -27.57 19.17 3.75
CA SER A 134 -27.80 18.51 2.46
C SER A 134 -26.49 18.42 1.64
N TRP A 135 -26.44 17.50 0.67
CA TRP A 135 -25.34 17.45 -0.28
C TRP A 135 -25.19 18.76 -1.09
N ASP A 136 -26.32 19.37 -1.47
CA ASP A 136 -26.29 20.64 -2.21
C ASP A 136 -25.64 21.76 -1.37
N GLU A 137 -26.00 21.87 -0.09
CA GLU A 137 -25.39 22.83 0.82
C GLU A 137 -23.89 22.53 1.01
N ALA A 138 -23.53 21.25 1.18
CA ALA A 138 -22.12 20.87 1.35
C ALA A 138 -21.30 21.21 0.10
N PHE A 139 -21.77 20.86 -1.08
CA PHE A 139 -21.06 21.17 -2.33
C PHE A 139 -20.98 22.65 -2.61
N GLN A 140 -22.07 23.41 -2.38
CA GLN A 140 -22.07 24.85 -2.61
C GLN A 140 -21.07 25.54 -1.68
N SER A 141 -21.12 25.27 -0.37
CA SER A 141 -20.22 25.88 0.60
C SER A 141 -18.76 25.53 0.32
N LEU A 142 -18.45 24.25 0.04
CA LEU A 142 -17.09 23.83 -0.28
C LEU A 142 -16.62 24.42 -1.61
N ALA A 143 -17.47 24.50 -2.63
CA ALA A 143 -17.13 25.14 -3.90
C ALA A 143 -16.75 26.62 -3.70
N GLU A 144 -17.50 27.37 -2.90
CA GLU A 144 -17.18 28.76 -2.55
C GLU A 144 -15.83 28.86 -1.84
N HIS A 145 -15.48 27.92 -0.94
CA HIS A 145 -14.17 27.89 -0.30
C HIS A 145 -13.05 27.69 -1.34
N PHE A 146 -13.18 26.76 -2.28
CA PHE A 146 -12.19 26.53 -3.32
C PHE A 146 -12.06 27.68 -4.30
N GLN A 147 -13.16 28.34 -4.66
CA GLN A 147 -13.16 29.54 -5.51
C GLN A 147 -12.41 30.72 -4.86
N ASN A 148 -12.58 30.91 -3.55
CA ASN A 148 -12.05 32.04 -2.80
C ASN A 148 -10.64 31.78 -2.22
N THR A 149 -10.11 30.55 -2.34
CA THR A 149 -8.80 30.18 -1.81
C THR A 149 -7.80 30.04 -2.95
N PRO A 150 -6.62 30.67 -2.88
CA PRO A 150 -5.56 30.44 -3.86
C PRO A 150 -5.23 28.94 -3.96
N PRO A 151 -5.13 28.36 -5.17
CA PRO A 151 -4.92 26.91 -5.34
C PRO A 151 -3.72 26.34 -4.58
N GLN A 152 -2.66 27.16 -4.41
CA GLN A 152 -1.45 26.80 -3.65
C GLN A 152 -1.69 26.65 -2.14
N ARG A 153 -2.84 27.08 -1.63
CA ARG A 153 -3.23 26.94 -0.22
C ARG A 153 -4.26 25.83 0.01
N SER A 154 -4.51 25.00 -1.02
CA SER A 154 -5.43 23.87 -0.96
C SER A 154 -4.70 22.57 -1.25
N ALA A 155 -4.91 21.53 -0.44
CA ALA A 155 -4.27 20.24 -0.60
C ALA A 155 -5.26 19.07 -0.49
N PHE A 156 -4.95 17.98 -1.21
CA PHE A 156 -5.71 16.75 -1.27
C PHE A 156 -4.86 15.58 -0.81
N PHE A 157 -5.29 14.87 0.21
CA PHE A 157 -4.66 13.64 0.68
C PHE A 157 -5.57 12.45 0.44
N VAL A 158 -5.02 11.36 -0.08
CA VAL A 158 -5.76 10.11 -0.31
C VAL A 158 -5.13 8.97 0.50
N THR A 159 -5.95 8.26 1.27
CA THR A 159 -5.49 7.05 1.96
C THR A 159 -5.10 5.95 0.96
N ALA A 160 -4.47 4.88 1.43
CA ALA A 160 -4.01 3.80 0.55
C ALA A 160 -4.88 2.53 0.60
N ARG A 161 -5.60 2.28 1.69
CA ARG A 161 -6.37 1.04 1.83
C ARG A 161 -7.83 1.21 1.42
N GLY A 162 -8.32 0.30 0.58
CA GLY A 162 -9.71 0.26 0.17
C GLY A 162 -10.11 1.29 -0.88
N VAL A 163 -9.15 2.01 -1.44
CA VAL A 163 -9.34 3.01 -2.50
C VAL A 163 -9.10 2.36 -3.86
N THR A 164 -9.96 2.66 -4.83
CA THR A 164 -9.83 2.15 -6.20
C THR A 164 -8.96 3.05 -7.07
N ASN A 165 -8.50 2.54 -8.20
CA ASN A 165 -7.73 3.34 -9.17
C ASN A 165 -8.52 4.54 -9.66
N GLU A 166 -9.84 4.38 -9.84
CA GLU A 166 -10.74 5.46 -10.25
C GLU A 166 -10.77 6.60 -9.23
N VAL A 167 -10.78 6.28 -7.94
CA VAL A 167 -10.76 7.30 -6.88
C VAL A 167 -9.44 8.05 -6.83
N TYR A 168 -8.31 7.33 -6.97
CA TYR A 168 -7.00 7.99 -7.09
C TYR A 168 -6.93 8.89 -8.31
N TYR A 169 -7.41 8.39 -9.46
CA TYR A 169 -7.43 9.14 -10.71
C TYR A 169 -8.30 10.39 -10.61
N MET A 170 -9.50 10.26 -10.05
CA MET A 170 -10.39 11.39 -9.86
C MET A 170 -9.84 12.40 -8.85
N ALA A 171 -9.25 11.97 -7.76
CA ALA A 171 -8.68 12.87 -6.75
C ALA A 171 -7.58 13.77 -7.34
N GLN A 172 -6.68 13.18 -8.12
CA GLN A 172 -5.63 13.98 -8.78
C GLN A 172 -6.19 14.87 -9.92
N LYS A 173 -7.17 14.37 -10.68
CA LYS A 173 -7.78 15.15 -11.76
C LYS A 173 -8.56 16.33 -11.20
N ALA A 174 -9.36 16.12 -10.15
CA ALA A 174 -10.10 17.18 -9.46
C ALA A 174 -9.17 18.24 -8.86
N ALA A 175 -8.09 17.82 -8.16
CA ALA A 175 -7.11 18.75 -7.61
C ALA A 175 -6.49 19.64 -8.71
N ARG A 176 -6.04 19.04 -9.81
CA ARG A 176 -5.43 19.74 -10.94
C ARG A 176 -6.44 20.61 -11.71
N PHE A 177 -7.66 20.15 -11.84
CA PHE A 177 -8.76 20.94 -12.40
C PHE A 177 -9.03 22.19 -11.57
N MET A 178 -8.92 22.09 -10.25
CA MET A 178 -9.01 23.22 -9.31
C MET A 178 -7.70 24.02 -9.17
N GLY A 179 -6.66 23.70 -9.97
CA GLY A 179 -5.45 24.49 -10.12
C GLY A 179 -4.32 24.16 -9.14
N THR A 180 -4.36 23.01 -8.45
CA THR A 180 -3.29 22.63 -7.52
C THR A 180 -2.67 21.26 -7.84
N ASN A 181 -1.34 21.12 -7.63
CA ASN A 181 -0.62 19.87 -7.60
C ASN A 181 -0.39 19.36 -6.15
N HIS A 182 -0.95 20.02 -5.14
CA HIS A 182 -0.91 19.53 -3.77
C HIS A 182 -1.87 18.34 -3.61
N VAL A 183 -1.56 17.24 -4.29
CA VAL A 183 -2.26 15.96 -4.17
C VAL A 183 -1.25 14.86 -3.91
N ASP A 184 -1.40 14.14 -2.79
CA ASP A 184 -0.49 13.06 -2.44
C ASP A 184 -1.27 11.93 -1.73
N ASN A 185 -0.65 10.77 -1.61
CA ASN A 185 -1.30 9.63 -1.00
C ASN A 185 -0.39 8.91 0.02
N ALA A 186 -0.98 7.97 0.76
CA ALA A 186 -0.29 7.27 1.84
C ALA A 186 0.90 6.40 1.38
N ALA A 187 1.06 6.10 0.08
CA ALA A 187 2.24 5.41 -0.45
C ALA A 187 3.53 6.21 -0.21
N ARG A 188 3.42 7.55 -0.08
CA ARG A 188 4.53 8.43 0.29
C ARG A 188 5.19 8.00 1.59
N LEU A 189 4.40 7.60 2.58
CA LEU A 189 4.86 7.20 3.91
C LEU A 189 5.29 5.72 3.97
N CYS A 190 5.08 4.98 2.88
CA CYS A 190 5.25 3.54 2.83
C CYS A 190 6.48 3.16 1.99
N HIS A 191 6.43 3.32 0.68
CA HIS A 191 7.40 2.82 -0.28
C HIS A 191 8.01 3.90 -1.20
N ALA A 192 7.98 5.19 -0.81
CA ALA A 192 8.66 6.24 -1.57
C ALA A 192 10.16 5.93 -1.79
N PRO A 193 10.93 5.41 -0.79
CA PRO A 193 12.31 4.98 -1.00
C PRO A 193 12.46 3.88 -2.07
N SER A 194 11.54 2.90 -2.11
CA SER A 194 11.54 1.88 -3.17
C SER A 194 11.32 2.50 -4.54
N THR A 195 10.36 3.43 -4.64
CA THR A 195 10.09 4.15 -5.89
C THR A 195 11.31 4.93 -6.37
N ALA A 196 11.98 5.65 -5.48
CA ALA A 196 13.17 6.45 -5.80
C ALA A 196 14.34 5.57 -6.26
N ALA A 197 14.67 4.53 -5.48
CA ALA A 197 15.80 3.63 -5.80
C ALA A 197 15.55 2.84 -7.09
N MET A 198 14.36 2.25 -7.25
CA MET A 198 14.04 1.44 -8.44
C MET A 198 13.98 2.27 -9.72
N LYS A 199 13.39 3.48 -9.69
CA LYS A 199 13.40 4.38 -10.85
C LYS A 199 14.82 4.76 -11.26
N ARG A 200 15.68 5.06 -10.30
CA ARG A 200 17.08 5.41 -10.55
C ARG A 200 17.88 4.23 -11.12
N THR A 201 17.62 3.03 -10.64
CA THR A 201 18.43 1.83 -10.96
C THR A 201 17.87 1.04 -12.15
N LEU A 202 16.55 0.88 -12.20
CA LEU A 202 15.87 0.01 -13.18
C LEU A 202 15.02 0.79 -14.18
N GLY A 203 14.82 2.09 -13.98
CA GLY A 203 13.89 2.90 -14.78
C GLY A 203 12.41 2.73 -14.39
N ILE A 204 12.05 1.74 -13.60
CA ILE A 204 10.68 1.44 -13.21
C ILE A 204 10.55 1.25 -11.70
N ALA A 205 9.41 1.67 -11.12
CA ALA A 205 9.13 1.56 -9.69
C ALA A 205 8.04 0.51 -9.39
N ALA A 206 8.22 -0.69 -9.94
CA ALA A 206 7.26 -1.79 -9.79
C ALA A 206 7.99 -3.13 -9.59
N THR A 207 7.33 -4.08 -8.96
CA THR A 207 7.83 -5.45 -8.81
C THR A 207 8.18 -6.06 -10.17
N THR A 208 9.35 -6.65 -10.29
CA THR A 208 9.85 -7.19 -11.58
C THR A 208 9.39 -8.62 -11.87
N CYS A 209 8.74 -9.29 -10.92
CA CYS A 209 8.25 -10.67 -11.01
C CYS A 209 6.80 -10.79 -10.51
N SER A 210 6.33 -12.02 -10.40
CA SER A 210 5.01 -12.37 -9.85
C SER A 210 5.13 -13.20 -8.59
N TYR A 211 4.07 -13.30 -7.79
CA TYR A 211 4.01 -14.28 -6.68
C TYR A 211 4.19 -15.72 -7.17
N LYS A 212 3.83 -16.01 -8.42
CA LYS A 212 4.06 -17.31 -9.05
C LYS A 212 5.53 -17.71 -9.05
N ASP A 213 6.43 -16.77 -9.18
CA ASP A 213 7.87 -17.00 -9.21
C ASP A 213 8.45 -17.44 -7.86
N TRP A 214 7.68 -17.30 -6.76
CA TRP A 214 8.06 -17.86 -5.47
C TRP A 214 8.06 -19.38 -5.46
N ILE A 215 7.21 -20.01 -6.29
CA ILE A 215 7.05 -21.46 -6.34
C ILE A 215 8.04 -22.02 -7.37
N GLY A 216 9.08 -22.67 -6.90
CA GLY A 216 10.13 -23.25 -7.74
C GLY A 216 11.40 -22.41 -7.88
N THR A 217 11.46 -21.20 -7.26
CA THR A 217 12.73 -20.52 -7.04
C THR A 217 13.59 -21.28 -6.02
N ASP A 218 14.91 -21.18 -6.11
CA ASP A 218 15.80 -21.83 -5.15
C ASP A 218 15.78 -21.12 -3.79
N LEU A 219 15.68 -19.78 -3.80
CA LEU A 219 15.77 -18.95 -2.60
C LEU A 219 14.81 -17.76 -2.66
N ILE A 220 14.13 -17.51 -1.54
CA ILE A 220 13.43 -16.24 -1.29
C ILE A 220 14.11 -15.57 -0.10
N VAL A 221 14.52 -14.31 -0.24
CA VAL A 221 15.09 -13.53 0.86
C VAL A 221 14.14 -12.40 1.23
N PHE A 222 13.70 -12.37 2.48
CA PHE A 222 12.89 -11.28 3.03
C PHE A 222 13.75 -10.30 3.83
N PHE A 223 13.74 -9.03 3.43
CA PHE A 223 14.43 -7.93 4.12
C PHE A 223 13.38 -7.02 4.78
N GLY A 224 13.46 -6.83 6.08
CA GLY A 224 12.57 -5.94 6.82
C GLY A 224 11.09 -6.18 6.53
N SER A 225 10.67 -7.45 6.42
CA SER A 225 9.33 -7.82 5.95
C SER A 225 8.70 -8.91 6.82
N ASN A 226 7.38 -8.80 7.05
CA ASN A 226 6.58 -9.80 7.76
C ASN A 226 5.29 -10.11 6.98
N PRO A 227 5.38 -10.79 5.83
CA PRO A 227 4.22 -11.08 4.99
C PRO A 227 3.15 -11.92 5.70
N ALA A 228 3.50 -12.69 6.72
CA ALA A 228 2.53 -13.44 7.51
C ALA A 228 1.52 -12.54 8.26
N ASN A 229 1.90 -11.32 8.61
CA ASN A 229 1.02 -10.34 9.24
C ASN A 229 0.48 -9.30 8.25
N ASP A 230 1.33 -8.80 7.34
CA ASP A 230 0.95 -7.72 6.42
C ASP A 230 0.13 -8.25 5.23
N GLN A 231 0.48 -9.43 4.73
CA GLN A 231 -0.18 -10.08 3.60
C GLN A 231 -0.43 -11.58 3.90
N PRO A 232 -1.25 -11.92 4.90
CA PRO A 232 -1.34 -13.29 5.43
C PRO A 232 -1.68 -14.35 4.38
N VAL A 233 -2.40 -13.99 3.32
CA VAL A 233 -2.74 -14.91 2.24
C VAL A 233 -1.51 -15.33 1.42
N SER A 234 -0.43 -14.53 1.42
CA SER A 234 0.83 -14.89 0.74
C SER A 234 1.51 -16.10 1.37
N THR A 235 1.18 -16.44 2.62
CA THR A 235 1.71 -17.64 3.28
C THR A 235 1.31 -18.93 2.57
N LYS A 236 0.24 -18.91 1.77
CA LYS A 236 -0.12 -20.05 0.91
C LYS A 236 0.90 -20.22 -0.22
N TYR A 237 1.37 -19.14 -0.83
CA TYR A 237 2.47 -19.20 -1.80
C TYR A 237 3.76 -19.73 -1.16
N LEU A 238 4.06 -19.29 0.07
CA LEU A 238 5.21 -19.79 0.81
C LEU A 238 5.07 -21.29 1.16
N HIS A 239 3.85 -21.76 1.45
CA HIS A 239 3.60 -23.18 1.67
C HIS A 239 3.89 -24.00 0.40
N GLU A 240 3.41 -23.58 -0.75
CA GLU A 240 3.67 -24.22 -2.04
C GLU A 240 5.15 -24.14 -2.43
N ALA A 241 5.81 -22.99 -2.21
CA ALA A 241 7.24 -22.80 -2.43
C ALA A 241 8.07 -23.76 -1.57
N LYS A 242 7.74 -23.90 -0.28
CA LYS A 242 8.40 -24.86 0.62
C LYS A 242 8.18 -26.31 0.17
N ALA A 243 7.00 -26.65 -0.32
CA ALA A 243 6.71 -27.98 -0.88
C ALA A 243 7.52 -28.25 -2.16
N ALA A 244 7.82 -27.21 -2.94
CA ALA A 244 8.68 -27.28 -4.13
C ALA A 244 10.19 -27.29 -3.81
N GLY A 245 10.59 -27.17 -2.54
CA GLY A 245 12.00 -27.20 -2.11
C GLY A 245 12.66 -25.83 -1.96
N THR A 246 11.93 -24.73 -2.16
CA THR A 246 12.44 -23.36 -2.01
C THR A 246 12.97 -23.13 -0.59
N LYS A 247 14.17 -22.58 -0.45
CA LYS A 247 14.72 -22.07 0.81
C LYS A 247 14.20 -20.67 1.08
N VAL A 248 13.98 -20.34 2.34
CA VAL A 248 13.56 -19.00 2.78
C VAL A 248 14.56 -18.44 3.78
N ALA A 249 15.16 -17.31 3.46
CA ALA A 249 16.02 -16.53 4.36
C ALA A 249 15.30 -15.25 4.79
N MET A 250 15.56 -14.83 6.03
CA MET A 250 14.99 -13.62 6.61
C MET A 250 16.08 -12.77 7.22
N VAL A 251 16.20 -11.54 6.76
CA VAL A 251 17.10 -10.50 7.29
C VAL A 251 16.23 -9.50 8.04
N ASN A 252 16.22 -9.61 9.39
CA ASN A 252 15.31 -8.83 10.21
C ASN A 252 15.81 -8.85 11.67
N PRO A 253 15.77 -7.73 12.41
CA PRO A 253 16.19 -7.67 13.81
C PRO A 253 15.44 -8.64 14.72
N TYR A 254 14.17 -8.94 14.39
CA TYR A 254 13.28 -9.78 15.16
C TYR A 254 12.85 -11.01 14.36
N CYS A 255 12.90 -12.19 15.00
CA CYS A 255 12.37 -13.41 14.41
C CYS A 255 10.84 -13.41 14.55
N GLU A 256 10.17 -13.01 13.50
CA GLU A 256 8.72 -12.89 13.45
C GLU A 256 8.04 -14.26 13.62
N PRO A 257 7.20 -14.47 14.65
CA PRO A 257 6.59 -15.78 14.89
C PRO A 257 5.79 -16.31 13.70
N GLY A 258 5.14 -15.42 12.93
CA GLY A 258 4.39 -15.78 11.74
C GLY A 258 5.28 -16.22 10.57
N MET A 259 6.54 -15.74 10.54
CA MET A 259 7.54 -16.17 9.54
C MET A 259 8.32 -17.40 10.01
N GLU A 260 8.39 -17.68 11.28
CA GLU A 260 8.93 -18.94 11.78
C GLU A 260 7.99 -20.10 11.40
N ARG A 261 6.71 -19.96 11.73
CA ARG A 261 5.67 -20.97 11.44
C ARG A 261 4.30 -20.30 11.31
N TYR A 262 3.59 -20.61 10.24
CA TYR A 262 2.24 -20.10 10.01
C TYR A 262 1.27 -21.21 9.59
N TRP A 263 -0.02 -20.95 9.61
CA TRP A 263 -1.03 -21.89 9.19
C TRP A 263 -1.66 -21.46 7.86
N VAL A 264 -1.89 -22.44 6.99
CA VAL A 264 -2.63 -22.26 5.73
C VAL A 264 -3.94 -23.01 5.85
N PRO A 265 -5.07 -22.33 6.10
CA PRO A 265 -6.34 -23.00 6.43
C PRO A 265 -6.91 -23.85 5.29
N SER A 266 -6.52 -23.58 4.05
CA SER A 266 -6.91 -24.38 2.88
C SER A 266 -6.12 -25.67 2.70
N ASN A 267 -5.10 -25.93 3.53
CA ASN A 267 -4.31 -27.16 3.54
C ASN A 267 -4.46 -27.85 4.90
N ALA A 268 -5.00 -29.07 4.94
CA ALA A 268 -5.32 -29.77 6.19
C ALA A 268 -4.10 -30.01 7.08
N GLY A 269 -2.95 -30.37 6.51
CA GLY A 269 -1.71 -30.57 7.26
C GLY A 269 -1.22 -29.26 7.87
N SER A 270 -1.20 -28.18 7.09
CA SER A 270 -0.82 -26.86 7.56
C SER A 270 -1.81 -26.28 8.57
N ALA A 271 -3.12 -26.49 8.36
CA ALA A 271 -4.16 -26.05 9.29
C ALA A 271 -4.02 -26.70 10.68
N LEU A 272 -3.59 -27.96 10.73
CA LEU A 272 -3.41 -28.73 11.97
C LEU A 272 -2.02 -28.50 12.61
N PHE A 273 -0.95 -28.48 11.81
CA PHE A 273 0.43 -28.52 12.32
C PHE A 273 1.26 -27.27 11.98
N GLY A 274 0.72 -26.37 11.15
CA GLY A 274 1.42 -25.20 10.63
C GLY A 274 2.48 -25.55 9.59
N THR A 275 2.90 -24.56 8.83
CA THR A 275 4.00 -24.62 7.86
C THR A 275 5.21 -23.89 8.45
N ALA A 276 6.36 -24.55 8.56
CA ALA A 276 7.63 -23.89 8.84
C ALA A 276 8.05 -23.10 7.60
N ILE A 277 8.32 -21.81 7.75
CA ILE A 277 8.59 -20.90 6.63
C ILE A 277 10.09 -20.61 6.54
N THR A 278 10.67 -19.95 7.55
CA THR A 278 12.06 -19.48 7.54
C THR A 278 13.04 -20.63 7.82
N ASP A 279 13.99 -20.83 6.92
CA ASP A 279 15.11 -21.77 7.08
C ASP A 279 16.33 -21.09 7.70
N HIS A 280 16.60 -19.83 7.28
CA HIS A 280 17.76 -19.05 7.73
C HIS A 280 17.31 -17.68 8.23
N TRP A 281 17.80 -17.29 9.40
CA TRP A 281 17.52 -15.97 9.96
C TRP A 281 18.81 -15.24 10.29
N PHE A 282 18.92 -14.01 9.81
CA PHE A 282 20.03 -13.09 10.02
C PHE A 282 19.55 -11.90 10.86
N PRO A 283 19.83 -11.89 12.19
CA PRO A 283 19.36 -10.86 13.10
C PRO A 283 20.22 -9.59 13.02
N VAL A 284 20.10 -8.85 11.93
CA VAL A 284 20.79 -7.56 11.77
C VAL A 284 20.38 -6.57 12.86
N SER A 285 21.28 -5.69 13.25
CA SER A 285 20.93 -4.54 14.09
C SER A 285 19.91 -3.64 13.35
N GLN A 286 19.07 -2.93 14.10
CA GLN A 286 18.16 -1.97 13.48
C GLN A 286 18.95 -0.91 12.69
N GLY A 287 18.72 -0.82 11.39
CA GLY A 287 19.45 0.04 10.48
C GLY A 287 20.77 -0.53 9.97
N GLY A 288 21.14 -1.76 10.36
CA GLY A 288 22.37 -2.43 9.93
C GLY A 288 22.28 -3.13 8.57
N ASP A 289 21.16 -3.02 7.88
CA ASP A 289 20.89 -3.71 6.61
C ASP A 289 21.92 -3.37 5.53
N ILE A 290 22.28 -2.09 5.38
CA ILE A 290 23.27 -1.63 4.38
C ILE A 290 24.64 -2.26 4.66
N ALA A 291 25.10 -2.21 5.90
CA ALA A 291 26.39 -2.76 6.28
C ALA A 291 26.45 -4.28 6.06
N PHE A 292 25.37 -4.99 6.43
CA PHE A 292 25.23 -6.42 6.18
C PHE A 292 25.28 -6.75 4.69
N LEU A 293 24.50 -6.05 3.87
CA LEU A 293 24.47 -6.25 2.42
C LEU A 293 25.79 -5.90 1.75
N CYS A 294 26.46 -4.83 2.17
CA CYS A 294 27.81 -4.48 1.69
C CYS A 294 28.82 -5.59 2.01
N GLY A 295 28.77 -6.16 3.21
CA GLY A 295 29.62 -7.29 3.58
C GLY A 295 29.35 -8.54 2.74
N VAL A 296 28.08 -8.86 2.49
CA VAL A 296 27.67 -9.97 1.61
C VAL A 296 28.18 -9.73 0.18
N MET A 297 27.92 -8.54 -0.38
CA MET A 297 28.36 -8.20 -1.74
C MET A 297 29.89 -8.16 -1.86
N LYS A 298 30.61 -7.67 -0.83
CA LYS A 298 32.08 -7.70 -0.79
C LYS A 298 32.62 -9.13 -0.92
N ILE A 299 31.99 -10.10 -0.27
CA ILE A 299 32.39 -11.52 -0.39
C ILE A 299 32.05 -12.04 -1.80
N LEU A 300 30.84 -11.80 -2.30
CA LEU A 300 30.43 -12.28 -3.63
C LEU A 300 31.37 -11.79 -4.72
N VAL A 301 31.78 -10.52 -4.68
CA VAL A 301 32.72 -9.93 -5.65
C VAL A 301 34.13 -10.48 -5.48
N ALA A 302 34.64 -10.58 -4.23
CA ALA A 302 35.98 -11.05 -3.97
C ALA A 302 36.19 -12.54 -4.36
N GLU A 303 35.16 -13.36 -4.20
CA GLU A 303 35.19 -14.79 -4.52
C GLU A 303 34.71 -15.09 -5.96
N ASP A 304 34.42 -14.06 -6.75
CA ASP A 304 33.86 -14.15 -8.11
C ASP A 304 32.54 -14.97 -8.20
N TRP A 305 31.69 -14.86 -7.18
CA TRP A 305 30.37 -15.49 -7.12
C TRP A 305 29.27 -14.59 -7.68
N ILE A 306 29.56 -13.93 -8.80
CA ILE A 306 28.69 -12.95 -9.49
C ILE A 306 28.40 -13.40 -10.91
N ASP A 307 27.37 -12.86 -11.54
CA ASP A 307 27.03 -13.09 -12.94
C ASP A 307 27.71 -12.03 -13.83
N ARG A 308 29.00 -12.24 -14.17
CA ARG A 308 29.77 -11.29 -14.98
C ARG A 308 29.15 -11.04 -16.34
N SER A 309 28.59 -12.08 -16.97
CA SER A 309 27.96 -11.93 -18.30
C SER A 309 26.76 -11.00 -18.25
N PHE A 310 25.94 -11.13 -17.20
CA PHE A 310 24.81 -10.22 -16.99
C PHE A 310 25.30 -8.80 -16.69
N LEU A 311 26.31 -8.65 -15.84
CA LEU A 311 26.86 -7.34 -15.47
C LEU A 311 27.42 -6.59 -16.68
N GLU A 312 28.23 -7.25 -17.49
CA GLU A 312 28.83 -6.67 -18.69
C GLU A 312 27.81 -6.29 -19.77
N SER A 313 26.73 -7.07 -19.90
CA SER A 313 25.77 -6.90 -20.98
C SER A 313 24.62 -5.96 -20.61
N HIS A 314 24.26 -5.84 -19.32
CA HIS A 314 22.99 -5.25 -18.89
C HIS A 314 23.14 -4.22 -17.76
N THR A 315 24.33 -3.91 -17.30
CA THR A 315 24.51 -2.95 -16.19
C THR A 315 25.60 -1.93 -16.48
N GLU A 316 25.56 -0.82 -15.75
CA GLU A 316 26.58 0.22 -15.73
C GLU A 316 27.04 0.45 -14.28
N GLY A 317 28.29 0.86 -14.09
CA GLY A 317 28.84 1.27 -12.81
C GLY A 317 29.33 0.14 -11.92
N PHE A 318 29.44 -1.10 -12.42
CA PHE A 318 29.94 -2.24 -11.66
C PHE A 318 31.36 -2.00 -11.12
N GLU A 319 32.28 -1.47 -11.91
CA GLU A 319 33.66 -1.20 -11.49
C GLU A 319 33.74 -0.19 -10.34
N SER A 320 32.81 0.76 -10.31
CA SER A 320 32.68 1.71 -9.20
C SER A 320 32.21 1.03 -7.91
N LEU A 321 31.22 0.14 -8.01
CA LEU A 321 30.73 -0.65 -6.90
C LEU A 321 31.81 -1.60 -6.37
N GLU A 322 32.51 -2.33 -7.25
CA GLU A 322 33.58 -3.24 -6.91
C GLU A 322 34.71 -2.54 -6.12
N ARG A 323 35.16 -1.37 -6.61
CA ARG A 323 36.15 -0.56 -5.92
C ARG A 323 35.67 -0.12 -4.53
N GLN A 324 34.45 0.43 -4.43
CA GLN A 324 33.90 0.86 -3.14
C GLN A 324 33.81 -0.31 -2.16
N LEU A 325 33.32 -1.47 -2.59
CA LEU A 325 33.24 -2.66 -1.75
C LEU A 325 34.62 -3.14 -1.29
N SER A 326 35.64 -3.05 -2.17
CA SER A 326 37.03 -3.46 -1.82
C SER A 326 37.62 -2.60 -0.72
N GLU A 327 37.31 -1.30 -0.69
CA GLU A 327 37.81 -0.32 0.28
C GLU A 327 37.13 -0.43 1.67
N LEU A 328 35.96 -1.07 1.79
CA LEU A 328 35.28 -1.22 3.07
C LEU A 328 36.04 -2.13 4.02
N GLU A 329 36.20 -1.71 5.26
CA GLU A 329 36.83 -2.52 6.32
C GLU A 329 35.80 -3.42 7.02
N TRP A 330 36.23 -4.61 7.44
CA TRP A 330 35.33 -5.57 8.10
C TRP A 330 34.84 -5.10 9.47
N GLY A 331 35.70 -4.50 10.28
CA GLY A 331 35.34 -4.06 11.63
C GLY A 331 34.15 -3.11 11.69
N PRO A 332 34.10 -2.03 10.88
CA PRO A 332 32.93 -1.20 10.74
C PRO A 332 31.68 -1.95 10.24
N LEU A 333 31.85 -2.80 9.20
CA LEU A 333 30.72 -3.58 8.67
C LEU A 333 30.09 -4.50 9.71
N GLU A 334 30.92 -5.24 10.48
CA GLU A 334 30.43 -6.14 11.52
C GLU A 334 29.74 -5.38 12.66
N ARG A 335 30.33 -4.27 13.10
CA ARG A 335 29.74 -3.43 14.17
C ARG A 335 28.39 -2.86 13.76
N ASP A 336 28.32 -2.29 12.55
CA ASP A 336 27.14 -1.57 12.09
C ASP A 336 26.03 -2.54 11.67
N ALA A 337 26.37 -3.71 11.10
CA ALA A 337 25.43 -4.79 10.84
C ALA A 337 24.93 -5.47 12.12
N GLY A 338 25.73 -5.46 13.20
CA GLY A 338 25.48 -6.26 14.40
C GLY A 338 25.67 -7.77 14.19
N LEU A 339 26.35 -8.16 13.11
CA LEU A 339 26.63 -9.53 12.71
C LEU A 339 28.08 -9.65 12.26
N ASP A 340 28.67 -10.77 12.54
CA ASP A 340 30.08 -11.06 12.18
C ASP A 340 30.23 -11.43 10.69
N LYS A 341 31.46 -11.40 10.22
CA LYS A 341 31.83 -11.81 8.85
C LYS A 341 31.34 -13.23 8.52
N SER A 342 31.32 -14.13 9.50
CA SER A 342 30.88 -15.51 9.27
C SER A 342 29.37 -15.58 8.93
N SER A 343 28.57 -14.70 9.51
CA SER A 343 27.13 -14.55 9.17
C SER A 343 26.94 -13.97 7.77
N MET A 344 27.77 -13.00 7.38
CA MET A 344 27.76 -12.43 6.01
C MET A 344 28.20 -13.47 4.98
N LEU A 345 29.22 -14.28 5.31
CA LEU A 345 29.64 -15.41 4.47
C LEU A 345 28.53 -16.44 4.30
N ALA A 346 27.84 -16.81 5.37
CA ALA A 346 26.73 -17.76 5.30
C ALA A 346 25.60 -17.27 4.38
N MET A 347 25.31 -15.96 4.37
CA MET A 347 24.35 -15.38 3.43
C MET A 347 24.90 -15.36 2.00
N ALA A 348 26.17 -15.01 1.81
CA ALA A 348 26.81 -15.02 0.50
C ALA A 348 26.81 -16.44 -0.11
N GLU A 349 27.03 -17.48 0.70
CA GLU A 349 26.94 -18.87 0.27
C GLU A 349 25.54 -19.28 -0.15
N LEU A 350 24.50 -18.86 0.58
CA LEU A 350 23.10 -19.08 0.17
C LEU A 350 22.81 -18.42 -1.20
N ILE A 351 23.29 -17.20 -1.41
CA ILE A 351 23.15 -16.47 -2.68
C ILE A 351 23.96 -17.13 -3.80
N ARG A 352 25.19 -17.60 -3.52
CA ARG A 352 26.03 -18.36 -4.46
C ARG A 352 25.31 -19.61 -4.94
N ASP A 353 24.76 -20.39 -4.02
CA ASP A 353 24.15 -21.68 -4.30
C ASP A 353 22.78 -21.58 -4.98
N ALA A 354 22.12 -20.43 -4.88
CA ALA A 354 20.87 -20.15 -5.55
C ALA A 354 21.11 -19.74 -7.00
N LYS A 355 20.67 -20.56 -7.94
CA LYS A 355 20.62 -20.21 -9.35
C LYS A 355 19.55 -19.17 -9.63
N ASN A 356 18.43 -19.29 -8.94
CA ASN A 356 17.31 -18.37 -9.03
C ASN A 356 16.95 -17.86 -7.64
N ALA A 357 16.63 -16.57 -7.52
CA ALA A 357 16.15 -16.02 -6.25
C ALA A 357 15.17 -14.87 -6.45
N VAL A 358 14.29 -14.71 -5.47
CA VAL A 358 13.41 -13.55 -5.34
C VAL A 358 13.80 -12.78 -4.08
N LEU A 359 14.22 -11.52 -4.28
CA LEU A 359 14.57 -10.60 -3.19
C LEU A 359 13.34 -9.75 -2.85
N VAL A 360 12.83 -9.90 -1.64
CA VAL A 360 11.59 -9.26 -1.19
C VAL A 360 11.89 -8.29 -0.06
N TRP A 361 11.39 -7.06 -0.11
CA TRP A 361 11.53 -6.11 0.99
C TRP A 361 10.24 -5.34 1.27
N SER A 362 10.13 -4.83 2.50
CA SER A 362 8.97 -4.06 2.94
C SER A 362 9.38 -2.85 3.79
N MET A 363 8.46 -2.36 4.61
CA MET A 363 8.62 -1.11 5.36
C MET A 363 9.74 -1.12 6.40
N GLY A 364 10.18 -2.29 6.88
CA GLY A 364 11.36 -2.40 7.73
C GLY A 364 12.65 -1.90 7.05
N ILE A 365 12.68 -1.85 5.72
CA ILE A 365 13.76 -1.26 4.91
C ILE A 365 13.46 0.19 4.56
N THR A 366 12.22 0.51 4.17
CA THR A 366 11.91 1.82 3.58
C THR A 366 11.66 2.92 4.61
N GLN A 367 11.26 2.59 5.85
CA GLN A 367 10.95 3.56 6.90
C GLN A 367 12.18 3.94 7.75
N HIS A 368 13.28 4.24 7.07
CA HIS A 368 14.52 4.77 7.65
C HIS A 368 14.96 6.03 6.91
N GLY A 369 15.78 6.87 7.56
CA GLY A 369 16.36 8.06 6.93
C GLY A 369 17.24 7.75 5.70
N PHE A 370 17.76 6.51 5.63
CA PHE A 370 18.55 5.96 4.52
C PHE A 370 17.83 4.80 3.80
N GLY A 371 16.48 4.82 3.80
CA GLY A 371 15.68 3.76 3.18
C GLY A 371 15.92 3.61 1.67
N THR A 372 16.22 4.70 0.97
CA THR A 372 16.55 4.67 -0.47
C THR A 372 17.85 3.92 -0.72
N GLU A 373 18.88 4.18 0.08
CA GLU A 373 20.20 3.52 0.03
C GLU A 373 20.11 2.04 0.40
N ALA A 374 19.27 1.71 1.38
CA ALA A 374 19.02 0.32 1.76
C ALA A 374 18.35 -0.47 0.63
N VAL A 375 17.35 0.11 -0.02
CA VAL A 375 16.74 -0.50 -1.23
C VAL A 375 17.77 -0.61 -2.35
N GLN A 376 18.61 0.43 -2.57
CA GLN A 376 19.67 0.38 -3.58
C GLN A 376 20.63 -0.78 -3.34
N ALA A 377 21.01 -1.05 -2.08
CA ALA A 377 21.88 -2.18 -1.73
C ALA A 377 21.21 -3.54 -2.08
N ILE A 378 19.90 -3.68 -1.86
CA ILE A 378 19.15 -4.89 -2.27
C ILE A 378 19.13 -5.03 -3.79
N LEU A 379 18.90 -3.93 -4.52
CA LEU A 379 18.91 -3.92 -5.99
C LEU A 379 20.31 -4.31 -6.52
N ASN A 380 21.36 -3.75 -5.96
CA ASN A 380 22.74 -4.08 -6.35
C ASN A 380 23.04 -5.57 -6.13
N LEU A 381 22.62 -6.14 -4.98
CA LEU A 381 22.77 -7.57 -4.72
C LEU A 381 22.06 -8.42 -5.80
N GLY A 382 20.83 -8.04 -6.16
CA GLY A 382 20.08 -8.73 -7.20
C GLY A 382 20.71 -8.62 -8.58
N LEU A 383 21.25 -7.45 -8.94
CA LEU A 383 21.96 -7.23 -10.21
C LEU A 383 23.29 -7.99 -10.27
N LEU A 384 24.05 -8.06 -9.18
CA LEU A 384 25.29 -8.86 -9.13
C LEU A 384 25.06 -10.34 -9.49
N ARG A 385 23.86 -10.85 -9.28
CA ARG A 385 23.49 -12.24 -9.55
C ARG A 385 22.56 -12.42 -10.76
N GLY A 386 22.21 -11.35 -11.46
CA GLY A 386 21.29 -11.40 -12.60
C GLY A 386 19.89 -11.92 -12.22
N TYR A 387 19.39 -11.61 -11.01
CA TYR A 387 18.06 -12.02 -10.54
C TYR A 387 16.95 -11.13 -11.11
N LEU A 388 16.97 -10.91 -12.42
CA LEU A 388 16.08 -9.99 -13.12
C LEU A 388 15.67 -10.56 -14.48
N GLY A 389 14.48 -10.23 -14.97
CA GLY A 389 14.03 -10.44 -16.34
C GLY A 389 13.66 -11.87 -16.72
N LYS A 390 13.77 -12.85 -15.84
CA LYS A 390 13.54 -14.27 -16.13
C LYS A 390 12.69 -14.93 -15.04
N GLY A 391 12.06 -16.05 -15.37
CA GLY A 391 11.23 -16.82 -14.43
C GLY A 391 11.97 -17.26 -13.17
N PHE A 392 11.25 -17.35 -12.07
CA PHE A 392 11.76 -17.71 -10.74
C PHE A 392 12.76 -16.72 -10.14
N ASN A 393 12.92 -15.54 -10.75
CA ASN A 393 13.78 -14.47 -10.26
C ASN A 393 12.99 -13.18 -10.11
N GLY A 394 13.41 -12.31 -9.21
CA GLY A 394 12.79 -10.99 -9.11
C GLY A 394 13.24 -10.13 -7.96
N LEU A 395 12.96 -8.83 -8.16
CA LEU A 395 13.14 -7.76 -7.19
C LEU A 395 11.74 -7.26 -6.82
N MET A 396 11.34 -7.49 -5.56
CA MET A 396 9.94 -7.39 -5.16
C MET A 396 9.73 -6.50 -3.95
N PRO A 397 9.45 -5.19 -4.13
CA PRO A 397 8.88 -4.37 -3.06
C PRO A 397 7.48 -4.89 -2.73
N ILE A 398 7.34 -5.60 -1.61
CA ILE A 398 6.05 -6.14 -1.20
C ILE A 398 5.24 -5.06 -0.48
N ARG A 399 4.36 -4.39 -1.21
CA ARG A 399 3.55 -3.29 -0.70
C ARG A 399 2.46 -3.80 0.26
N GLY A 400 2.13 -3.01 1.28
CA GLY A 400 1.21 -3.42 2.33
C GLY A 400 -0.27 -3.32 1.94
N HIS A 401 -0.72 -2.13 1.51
CA HIS A 401 -2.14 -1.82 1.32
C HIS A 401 -2.66 -2.19 -0.07
N SER A 402 -3.95 -2.56 -0.14
CA SER A 402 -4.65 -2.79 -1.41
C SER A 402 -4.62 -1.55 -2.31
N SER A 403 -4.39 -1.75 -3.60
CA SER A 403 -4.33 -0.70 -4.64
C SER A 403 -3.28 0.40 -4.43
N VAL A 404 -2.39 0.30 -3.44
CA VAL A 404 -1.37 1.34 -3.19
C VAL A 404 -0.39 1.51 -4.36
N GLN A 405 -0.17 0.48 -5.17
CA GLN A 405 0.62 0.56 -6.41
C GLN A 405 -0.06 1.51 -7.40
N GLY A 406 -1.36 1.38 -7.60
CA GLY A 406 -2.14 2.23 -8.50
C GLY A 406 -2.17 3.70 -8.08
N GLY A 407 -2.07 4.01 -6.77
CA GLY A 407 -2.15 5.38 -6.29
C GLY A 407 -1.12 6.33 -6.92
N ALA A 408 0.14 5.91 -7.02
CA ALA A 408 1.19 6.69 -7.69
C ALA A 408 1.04 6.65 -9.23
N GLU A 409 0.64 5.49 -9.78
CA GLU A 409 0.46 5.28 -11.22
C GLU A 409 -0.72 6.07 -11.78
N MET A 410 -1.78 6.24 -10.98
CA MET A 410 -2.92 7.12 -11.32
C MET A 410 -2.60 8.61 -11.16
N GLY A 411 -1.40 8.96 -10.68
CA GLY A 411 -0.96 10.34 -10.52
C GLY A 411 -1.48 11.06 -9.27
N ALA A 412 -2.05 10.35 -8.30
CA ALA A 412 -2.36 10.93 -6.98
C ALA A 412 -1.08 11.08 -6.16
N TYR A 413 -0.14 11.86 -6.70
CA TYR A 413 1.20 12.03 -6.18
C TYR A 413 1.71 13.42 -6.54
N SER A 414 2.27 14.15 -5.58
CA SER A 414 2.58 15.58 -5.71
C SER A 414 3.68 15.91 -6.72
N THR A 415 4.50 14.94 -7.08
CA THR A 415 5.67 15.13 -7.95
C THR A 415 5.57 14.44 -9.31
N VAL A 416 4.47 13.70 -9.55
CA VAL A 416 4.24 13.03 -10.83
C VAL A 416 2.79 13.17 -11.29
N PHE A 417 2.60 13.15 -12.59
CA PHE A 417 1.33 13.00 -13.28
C PHE A 417 0.96 11.52 -13.45
N PRO A 418 -0.26 11.19 -13.94
CA PRO A 418 -0.61 9.82 -14.30
C PRO A 418 0.45 9.16 -15.18
N GLY A 419 0.67 7.86 -14.97
CA GLY A 419 1.76 7.13 -15.60
C GLY A 419 3.13 7.31 -14.93
N GLY A 420 3.19 8.03 -13.81
CA GLY A 420 4.45 8.31 -13.12
C GLY A 420 5.35 9.33 -13.80
N VAL A 421 4.78 10.12 -14.72
CA VAL A 421 5.46 11.17 -15.50
C VAL A 421 5.81 12.35 -14.58
N PRO A 422 7.06 12.86 -14.54
CA PRO A 422 7.45 13.95 -13.66
C PRO A 422 6.67 15.24 -13.89
N VAL A 423 6.34 15.96 -12.81
CA VAL A 423 5.73 17.29 -12.90
C VAL A 423 6.78 18.31 -13.39
N ASN A 424 6.56 18.87 -14.56
CA ASN A 424 7.32 19.96 -15.18
C ASN A 424 6.49 20.62 -16.28
N ALA A 425 6.95 21.75 -16.82
CA ALA A 425 6.22 22.54 -17.79
C ALA A 425 5.89 21.80 -19.11
N SER A 426 6.79 20.94 -19.59
CA SER A 426 6.56 20.17 -20.81
C SER A 426 5.44 19.14 -20.62
N ASN A 427 5.54 18.33 -19.56
CA ASN A 427 4.59 17.28 -19.24
C ASN A 427 3.22 17.84 -18.81
N ALA A 428 3.22 19.00 -18.11
CA ALA A 428 1.98 19.70 -17.76
C ALA A 428 1.24 20.18 -19.01
N ARG A 429 1.95 20.68 -20.03
CA ARG A 429 1.35 21.07 -21.30
C ARG A 429 0.72 19.87 -22.01
N GLN A 430 1.44 18.75 -22.11
CA GLN A 430 0.90 17.54 -22.73
C GLN A 430 -0.34 17.03 -22.03
N LEU A 431 -0.32 16.98 -20.69
CA LEU A 431 -1.49 16.56 -19.92
C LEU A 431 -2.65 17.56 -20.03
N SER A 432 -2.36 18.87 -20.13
CA SER A 432 -3.37 19.90 -20.35
C SER A 432 -4.09 19.73 -21.70
N GLU A 433 -3.35 19.39 -22.75
CA GLU A 433 -3.92 19.09 -24.07
C GLU A 433 -4.84 17.87 -24.01
N GLN A 434 -4.45 16.83 -23.25
CA GLN A 434 -5.24 15.61 -23.11
C GLN A 434 -6.52 15.81 -22.27
N TYR A 435 -6.46 16.67 -21.24
CA TYR A 435 -7.57 16.94 -20.33
C TYR A 435 -8.50 18.06 -20.84
N GLY A 436 -8.00 18.95 -21.72
CA GLY A 436 -8.74 20.11 -22.19
C GLY A 436 -8.75 21.29 -21.22
N PHE A 437 -8.03 21.23 -20.10
CA PHE A 437 -7.88 22.31 -19.13
C PHE A 437 -6.41 22.46 -18.71
N GLN A 438 -6.07 23.65 -18.20
CA GLN A 438 -4.70 23.94 -17.78
C GLN A 438 -4.33 23.18 -16.50
N VAL A 439 -3.28 22.37 -16.57
CA VAL A 439 -2.69 21.63 -15.46
C VAL A 439 -1.50 22.44 -14.90
N PRO A 440 -1.36 22.59 -13.57
CA PRO A 440 -0.21 23.26 -12.97
C PRO A 440 1.10 22.53 -13.30
N ASP A 441 2.18 23.30 -13.48
CA ASP A 441 3.51 22.79 -13.88
C ASP A 441 4.54 22.73 -12.75
N TRP A 442 4.13 23.09 -11.54
CA TRP A 442 4.96 23.11 -10.32
C TRP A 442 4.68 21.87 -9.44
N PRO A 443 5.70 21.29 -8.77
CA PRO A 443 5.54 20.18 -7.85
C PRO A 443 4.72 20.57 -6.62
N GLY A 444 3.80 19.69 -6.20
CA GLY A 444 2.98 19.89 -5.02
C GLY A 444 3.65 19.46 -3.71
N TYR A 445 2.96 19.68 -2.59
CA TYR A 445 3.35 19.18 -1.28
C TYR A 445 3.12 17.67 -1.17
N SER A 446 4.10 16.95 -0.65
CA SER A 446 3.93 15.59 -0.16
C SER A 446 3.06 15.55 1.10
N ALA A 447 2.58 14.36 1.47
CA ALA A 447 1.75 14.18 2.67
C ALA A 447 2.38 14.76 3.96
N VAL A 448 3.70 14.69 4.10
CA VAL A 448 4.42 15.28 5.24
C VAL A 448 4.48 16.81 5.12
N GLU A 449 4.82 17.30 3.92
CA GLU A 449 4.90 18.75 3.65
C GLU A 449 3.55 19.44 3.77
N MET A 450 2.41 18.75 3.51
CA MET A 450 1.07 19.29 3.79
C MET A 450 0.90 19.64 5.27
N ILE A 451 1.37 18.78 6.18
CA ILE A 451 1.31 19.03 7.62
C ILE A 451 2.29 20.11 8.05
N GLU A 452 3.45 20.20 7.41
CA GLU A 452 4.40 21.28 7.64
C GLU A 452 3.86 22.64 7.18
N ALA A 453 3.23 22.69 5.99
CA ALA A 453 2.55 23.87 5.47
C ALA A 453 1.39 24.30 6.38
N ALA A 454 0.57 23.34 6.83
CA ALA A 454 -0.48 23.60 7.82
C ALA A 454 0.10 24.17 9.13
N SER A 455 1.21 23.64 9.61
CA SER A 455 1.88 24.14 10.83
C SER A 455 2.37 25.58 10.69
N LYS A 456 2.77 26.00 9.48
CA LYS A 456 3.20 27.37 9.16
C LYS A 456 2.04 28.32 8.86
N GLY A 457 0.81 27.81 8.65
CA GLY A 457 -0.35 28.59 8.23
C GLY A 457 -0.38 28.86 6.72
N ASP A 458 0.36 28.06 5.93
CA ASP A 458 0.41 28.17 4.47
C ASP A 458 -0.68 27.35 3.77
N LEU A 459 -1.47 26.57 4.54
CA LEU A 459 -2.55 25.73 4.04
C LEU A 459 -3.89 26.16 4.64
N ASP A 460 -4.84 26.55 3.78
CA ASP A 460 -6.19 26.95 4.19
C ASP A 460 -7.20 25.80 4.07
N ILE A 461 -7.09 24.96 3.03
CA ILE A 461 -7.99 23.82 2.82
C ILE A 461 -7.19 22.52 2.80
N LEU A 462 -7.59 21.57 3.64
CA LEU A 462 -7.11 20.18 3.57
C LEU A 462 -8.27 19.24 3.35
N TYR A 463 -8.34 18.66 2.16
CA TYR A 463 -9.29 17.64 1.76
C TYR A 463 -8.68 16.26 1.92
N SER A 464 -9.24 15.43 2.80
CA SER A 464 -8.77 14.07 3.06
C SER A 464 -9.79 13.04 2.56
N VAL A 465 -9.38 12.17 1.64
CA VAL A 465 -10.13 10.97 1.25
C VAL A 465 -9.63 9.82 2.12
N GLY A 466 -10.33 9.58 3.23
CA GLY A 466 -9.89 8.67 4.28
C GLY A 466 -8.60 9.08 4.98
N GLY A 467 -8.04 8.17 5.75
CA GLY A 467 -6.78 8.37 6.44
C GLY A 467 -6.89 9.05 7.80
N ASN A 468 -5.79 9.05 8.53
CA ASN A 468 -5.71 9.65 9.87
C ASN A 468 -4.26 10.06 10.18
N PHE A 469 -3.91 11.31 9.94
CA PHE A 469 -2.57 11.86 10.17
C PHE A 469 -2.11 11.73 11.62
N LEU A 470 -3.03 11.82 12.59
CA LEU A 470 -2.70 11.64 14.02
C LEU A 470 -2.15 10.25 14.35
N ARG A 471 -2.44 9.25 13.52
CA ARG A 471 -2.06 7.85 13.74
C ARG A 471 -1.01 7.33 12.77
N THR A 472 -0.76 8.07 11.70
CA THR A 472 0.17 7.66 10.64
C THR A 472 1.48 8.45 10.65
N LEU A 473 1.48 9.65 11.20
CA LEU A 473 2.69 10.47 11.36
C LEU A 473 3.21 10.44 12.79
N PRO A 474 4.52 10.62 12.98
CA PRO A 474 5.10 10.82 14.30
C PRO A 474 4.64 12.15 14.92
N GLU A 475 4.85 12.32 16.22
CA GLU A 475 4.53 13.55 16.96
C GLU A 475 3.05 13.96 16.86
N PRO A 476 2.10 13.12 17.30
CA PRO A 476 0.66 13.36 17.09
C PRO A 476 0.17 14.70 17.65
N LYS A 477 0.80 15.25 18.69
CA LYS A 477 0.47 16.58 19.22
C LYS A 477 0.81 17.68 18.21
N ARG A 478 2.01 17.65 17.62
CA ARG A 478 2.41 18.60 16.57
C ARG A 478 1.48 18.51 15.36
N VAL A 479 1.11 17.28 14.97
CA VAL A 479 0.16 17.06 13.88
C VAL A 479 -1.22 17.64 14.23
N ALA A 480 -1.72 17.43 15.45
CA ALA A 480 -2.98 18.01 15.89
C ALA A 480 -2.94 19.55 15.86
N ASP A 481 -1.88 20.16 16.41
CA ASP A 481 -1.69 21.62 16.42
C ASP A 481 -1.64 22.19 14.99
N ALA A 482 -1.03 21.47 14.03
CA ALA A 482 -1.01 21.85 12.62
C ALA A 482 -2.42 21.77 11.99
N LEU A 483 -3.13 20.67 12.20
CA LEU A 483 -4.48 20.48 11.67
C LEU A 483 -5.48 21.51 12.21
N CYS A 484 -5.34 21.95 13.46
CA CYS A 484 -6.19 22.98 14.05
C CYS A 484 -6.00 24.37 13.41
N LYS A 485 -4.89 24.62 12.70
CA LYS A 485 -4.64 25.89 11.99
C LYS A 485 -5.28 25.95 10.60
N VAL A 486 -5.59 24.79 10.01
CA VAL A 486 -6.24 24.71 8.69
C VAL A 486 -7.67 25.24 8.82
N LYS A 487 -8.03 26.23 8.00
CA LYS A 487 -9.34 26.90 8.06
C LYS A 487 -10.47 25.92 7.78
N VAL A 488 -10.39 25.18 6.68
CA VAL A 488 -11.40 24.22 6.23
C VAL A 488 -10.79 22.83 6.13
N ARG A 489 -11.28 21.91 6.93
CA ARG A 489 -10.91 20.49 6.84
C ARG A 489 -12.07 19.65 6.36
N VAL A 490 -11.83 18.89 5.31
CA VAL A 490 -12.82 17.97 4.74
C VAL A 490 -12.35 16.54 4.98
N HIS A 491 -13.21 15.73 5.60
CA HIS A 491 -13.03 14.30 5.82
C HIS A 491 -14.08 13.55 5.01
N GLN A 492 -13.73 13.16 3.79
CA GLN A 492 -14.50 12.20 3.00
C GLN A 492 -14.12 10.80 3.47
N ASP A 493 -14.96 10.13 4.23
CA ASP A 493 -14.61 8.85 4.85
C ASP A 493 -15.85 7.96 4.99
N ILE A 494 -15.60 6.68 5.24
CA ILE A 494 -16.63 5.68 5.55
C ILE A 494 -16.93 5.60 7.05
N LEU A 495 -16.01 6.09 7.90
CA LEU A 495 -16.04 5.99 9.36
C LEU A 495 -15.56 7.28 10.01
N LEU A 496 -15.94 7.46 11.28
CA LEU A 496 -15.40 8.54 12.10
C LEU A 496 -13.98 8.20 12.58
N THR A 497 -13.07 9.17 12.48
CA THR A 497 -11.72 9.11 13.03
C THR A 497 -11.51 10.21 14.08
N ASP A 498 -10.56 10.02 14.99
CA ASP A 498 -10.27 11.00 16.03
C ASP A 498 -9.74 12.33 15.49
N GLN A 499 -9.08 12.35 14.33
CA GLN A 499 -8.64 13.61 13.72
C GLN A 499 -9.82 14.50 13.27
N ALA A 500 -10.96 13.92 12.88
CA ALA A 500 -12.14 14.68 12.49
C ALA A 500 -12.76 15.44 13.67
N MET A 501 -12.54 14.99 14.90
CA MET A 501 -13.02 15.61 16.11
C MET A 501 -12.18 16.80 16.59
N LEU A 502 -10.96 16.98 16.05
CA LEU A 502 -10.16 18.16 16.35
C LEU A 502 -10.90 19.44 15.95
N GLU A 503 -10.72 20.50 16.73
CA GLU A 503 -11.27 21.80 16.36
C GLU A 503 -10.65 22.29 15.05
N GLY A 504 -11.47 22.83 14.15
CA GLY A 504 -11.03 23.45 12.91
C GLY A 504 -10.70 24.92 13.07
N GLY A 505 -9.96 25.49 12.12
CA GLY A 505 -9.74 26.93 12.06
C GLY A 505 -11.05 27.71 11.86
N GLU A 506 -11.90 27.24 10.98
CA GLU A 506 -13.23 27.80 10.69
C GLU A 506 -14.29 26.68 10.60
N GLU A 507 -14.05 25.67 9.77
CA GLU A 507 -15.01 24.60 9.50
C GLU A 507 -14.36 23.20 9.44
N VAL A 508 -15.13 22.19 9.85
CA VAL A 508 -14.82 20.76 9.67
C VAL A 508 -16.02 20.09 9.01
N TRP A 509 -15.76 19.38 7.91
CA TRP A 509 -16.76 18.67 7.12
C TRP A 509 -16.57 17.17 7.21
N LEU A 510 -17.67 16.43 7.35
CA LEU A 510 -17.75 14.98 7.18
C LEU A 510 -18.59 14.69 5.95
N LEU A 511 -17.99 14.06 4.95
CA LEU A 511 -18.66 13.66 3.72
C LEU A 511 -18.74 12.13 3.67
N PRO A 512 -19.95 11.53 3.75
CA PRO A 512 -20.11 10.09 3.82
C PRO A 512 -19.80 9.43 2.48
N ALA A 513 -18.82 8.53 2.47
CA ALA A 513 -18.40 7.80 1.30
C ALA A 513 -18.93 6.35 1.29
N LYS A 514 -19.21 5.83 0.11
CA LYS A 514 -19.40 4.41 -0.14
C LYS A 514 -18.09 3.65 0.06
N THR A 515 -18.16 2.41 0.56
CA THR A 515 -16.99 1.54 0.58
C THR A 515 -16.61 1.15 -0.85
N ARG A 516 -15.41 0.62 -1.01
CA ARG A 516 -14.90 0.10 -2.27
C ARG A 516 -15.88 -0.84 -3.00
N TYR A 517 -16.61 -1.67 -2.26
CA TYR A 517 -17.56 -2.63 -2.83
C TYR A 517 -18.87 -1.99 -3.28
N GLU A 518 -19.18 -0.82 -2.76
CA GLU A 518 -20.42 -0.06 -3.02
C GLU A 518 -20.25 1.01 -4.12
N GLN A 519 -19.03 1.19 -4.65
CA GLN A 519 -18.73 2.19 -5.68
C GLN A 519 -19.58 1.94 -6.92
N ARG A 520 -20.21 2.97 -7.46
CA ARG A 520 -20.97 2.90 -8.70
C ARG A 520 -20.07 2.44 -9.86
N ASP A 521 -20.54 1.53 -10.67
CA ASP A 521 -19.82 0.90 -11.79
C ASP A 521 -18.63 0.02 -11.36
N GLY A 522 -18.54 -0.34 -10.05
CA GLY A 522 -17.43 -1.08 -9.50
C GLY A 522 -16.14 -0.28 -9.40
N GLY A 523 -15.02 -0.96 -9.30
CA GLY A 523 -13.71 -0.31 -9.24
C GLY A 523 -12.56 -1.29 -9.46
N VAL A 524 -11.42 -0.74 -9.84
CA VAL A 524 -10.22 -1.50 -10.15
C VAL A 524 -9.17 -1.28 -9.08
N GLU A 525 -8.38 -2.32 -8.78
CA GLU A 525 -7.18 -2.18 -7.96
C GLU A 525 -5.95 -2.72 -8.67
N THR A 526 -4.79 -2.22 -8.25
CA THR A 526 -3.50 -2.72 -8.72
C THR A 526 -2.74 -3.36 -7.57
N SER A 527 -2.42 -4.65 -7.72
CA SER A 527 -1.63 -5.42 -6.76
C SER A 527 -0.15 -5.02 -6.78
N THR A 528 0.60 -5.47 -5.77
CA THR A 528 2.05 -5.25 -5.72
C THR A 528 2.79 -5.90 -6.89
N GLU A 529 2.24 -6.96 -7.49
CA GLU A 529 2.79 -7.64 -8.66
C GLU A 529 2.30 -7.07 -10.00
N ARG A 530 1.75 -5.83 -10.01
CA ARG A 530 1.28 -5.15 -11.23
C ARG A 530 0.02 -5.77 -11.85
N ARG A 531 -0.72 -6.55 -11.11
CA ARG A 531 -1.99 -7.11 -11.55
C ARG A 531 -3.09 -6.09 -11.33
N VAL A 532 -3.76 -5.71 -12.41
CA VAL A 532 -4.91 -4.81 -12.45
C VAL A 532 -6.18 -5.67 -12.44
N MET A 533 -7.03 -5.50 -11.42
CA MET A 533 -8.16 -6.40 -11.15
C MET A 533 -9.45 -5.64 -10.94
N PHE A 534 -10.54 -6.13 -11.52
CA PHE A 534 -11.86 -5.53 -11.38
C PHE A 534 -12.69 -6.14 -10.24
N SER A 535 -13.23 -5.28 -9.40
CA SER A 535 -14.23 -5.57 -8.38
C SER A 535 -15.58 -4.99 -8.79
N PRO A 536 -16.60 -5.81 -9.06
CA PRO A 536 -17.91 -5.30 -9.45
C PRO A 536 -18.58 -4.55 -8.30
N GLU A 537 -19.50 -3.66 -8.62
CA GLU A 537 -20.38 -3.06 -7.65
C GLU A 537 -21.21 -4.13 -6.93
N ILE A 538 -21.22 -4.07 -5.60
CA ILE A 538 -22.08 -4.86 -4.74
C ILE A 538 -23.05 -3.88 -4.07
N PRO A 539 -24.22 -3.63 -4.65
CA PRO A 539 -25.08 -2.53 -4.25
C PRO A 539 -25.49 -2.59 -2.78
N ARG A 540 -25.25 -1.50 -2.09
CA ARG A 540 -25.75 -1.18 -0.75
C ARG A 540 -25.77 0.32 -0.57
N GLN A 541 -26.81 0.83 0.07
CA GLN A 541 -26.93 2.24 0.43
C GLN A 541 -26.88 2.38 1.96
N VAL A 542 -26.02 3.23 2.45
CA VAL A 542 -25.92 3.61 3.88
C VAL A 542 -26.20 5.12 3.95
N GLY A 543 -27.37 5.48 4.44
CA GLY A 543 -27.81 6.88 4.44
C GLY A 543 -27.74 7.50 3.04
N GLU A 544 -27.07 8.63 2.95
CA GLU A 544 -26.85 9.40 1.72
C GLU A 544 -25.42 9.27 1.18
N ALA A 545 -24.66 8.23 1.58
CA ALA A 545 -23.28 8.04 1.11
C ALA A 545 -23.22 7.97 -0.43
N MET A 546 -22.25 8.66 -1.00
CA MET A 546 -21.96 8.70 -2.44
C MET A 546 -20.65 7.95 -2.75
N SER A 547 -20.48 7.58 -4.02
CA SER A 547 -19.19 7.03 -4.47
C SER A 547 -18.08 8.07 -4.28
N GLU A 548 -16.91 7.63 -3.82
CA GLU A 548 -15.81 8.53 -3.49
C GLU A 548 -15.41 9.43 -4.66
N TRP A 549 -15.33 8.86 -5.87
CA TRP A 549 -15.00 9.60 -7.07
C TRP A 549 -16.10 10.57 -7.51
N GLU A 550 -17.40 10.24 -7.25
CA GLU A 550 -18.53 11.15 -7.56
C GLU A 550 -18.47 12.41 -6.70
N ILE A 551 -18.16 12.27 -5.40
CA ILE A 551 -18.02 13.43 -4.49
C ILE A 551 -16.94 14.40 -5.01
N LEU A 552 -15.79 13.87 -5.37
CA LEU A 552 -14.67 14.67 -5.88
C LEU A 552 -15.01 15.36 -7.21
N ARG A 553 -15.63 14.62 -8.13
CA ARG A 553 -16.04 15.14 -9.43
C ARG A 553 -17.08 16.26 -9.27
N GLU A 554 -18.12 16.00 -8.50
CA GLU A 554 -19.22 16.96 -8.29
C GLU A 554 -18.72 18.25 -7.64
N LEU A 555 -17.85 18.13 -6.63
CA LEU A 555 -17.23 19.29 -6.02
C LEU A 555 -16.42 20.12 -7.03
N ALA A 556 -15.60 19.47 -7.85
CA ALA A 556 -14.77 20.18 -8.84
C ALA A 556 -15.61 20.91 -9.89
N VAL A 557 -16.67 20.26 -10.40
CA VAL A 557 -17.58 20.83 -11.39
C VAL A 557 -18.35 22.02 -10.81
N ARG A 558 -18.81 21.94 -9.55
CA ARG A 558 -19.51 23.04 -8.91
C ARG A 558 -18.59 24.20 -8.52
N ALA A 559 -17.33 23.91 -8.19
CA ALA A 559 -16.35 24.93 -7.91
C ALA A 559 -15.99 25.75 -9.16
N PHE A 560 -15.98 25.15 -10.34
CA PHE A 560 -15.59 25.81 -11.60
C PHE A 560 -16.56 25.43 -12.73
N PRO A 561 -17.81 25.91 -12.67
CA PRO A 561 -18.86 25.53 -13.62
C PRO A 561 -18.59 25.99 -15.06
N GLU A 562 -17.78 27.03 -15.24
CA GLU A 562 -17.41 27.57 -16.55
C GLU A 562 -16.54 26.62 -17.39
N LYS A 563 -15.91 25.63 -16.76
CA LYS A 563 -15.11 24.59 -17.43
C LYS A 563 -15.58 23.16 -17.12
N ALA A 564 -16.81 23.01 -16.62
CA ALA A 564 -17.36 21.72 -16.19
C ALA A 564 -17.29 20.63 -17.26
N ASP A 565 -17.53 21.00 -18.53
CA ASP A 565 -17.50 20.07 -19.67
C ASP A 565 -16.13 19.40 -19.87
N GLN A 566 -15.04 20.04 -19.40
CA GLN A 566 -13.68 19.53 -19.49
C GLN A 566 -13.38 18.45 -18.43
N MET A 567 -14.22 18.34 -17.39
CA MET A 567 -14.00 17.37 -16.33
C MET A 567 -14.23 15.92 -16.79
N GLY A 568 -15.25 15.68 -17.63
CA GLY A 568 -15.60 14.33 -18.09
C GLY A 568 -15.88 13.35 -16.94
N CYS A 569 -15.61 12.07 -17.18
CA CYS A 569 -15.65 11.01 -16.16
C CYS A 569 -17.02 10.90 -15.43
N GLU A 570 -18.15 10.97 -16.16
CA GLU A 570 -19.50 10.90 -15.58
C GLU A 570 -19.86 9.50 -15.07
N SER A 571 -19.05 8.50 -15.39
CA SER A 571 -19.18 7.13 -14.91
C SER A 571 -17.82 6.49 -14.68
N GLY A 572 -17.81 5.41 -13.87
CA GLY A 572 -16.59 4.61 -13.68
C GLY A 572 -16.09 3.98 -15.00
N TRP A 573 -17.02 3.70 -15.94
CA TRP A 573 -16.67 3.16 -17.26
C TRP A 573 -15.91 4.18 -18.11
N LEU A 574 -16.45 5.39 -18.25
CA LEU A 574 -15.78 6.48 -18.99
C LEU A 574 -14.44 6.86 -18.36
N MET A 575 -14.36 6.77 -17.04
CA MET A 575 -13.08 7.03 -16.32
C MET A 575 -12.02 5.98 -16.67
N ARG A 576 -12.38 4.70 -16.75
CA ARG A 576 -11.44 3.64 -17.16
C ARG A 576 -11.00 3.78 -18.63
N GLU A 577 -11.89 4.23 -19.53
CA GLU A 577 -11.51 4.57 -20.90
C GLU A 577 -10.50 5.74 -20.94
N GLU A 578 -10.71 6.75 -20.10
CA GLU A 578 -9.75 7.85 -19.98
C GLU A 578 -8.43 7.41 -19.37
N ILE A 579 -8.43 6.57 -18.32
CA ILE A 579 -7.22 6.02 -17.72
C ILE A 579 -6.40 5.24 -18.77
N ALA A 580 -7.02 4.37 -19.56
CA ALA A 580 -6.36 3.62 -20.62
C ALA A 580 -5.65 4.55 -21.62
N ARG A 581 -6.27 5.66 -21.98
CA ARG A 581 -5.71 6.66 -22.90
C ARG A 581 -4.57 7.48 -22.28
N ILE A 582 -4.68 7.83 -21.00
CA ILE A 582 -3.73 8.71 -20.30
C ILE A 582 -2.53 7.92 -19.76
N VAL A 583 -2.73 6.67 -19.38
CA VAL A 583 -1.71 5.79 -18.78
C VAL A 583 -1.56 4.55 -19.67
N PRO A 584 -0.71 4.58 -20.72
CA PRO A 584 -0.68 3.54 -21.76
C PRO A 584 -0.46 2.11 -21.24
N PHE A 585 0.31 1.92 -20.18
CA PHE A 585 0.51 0.57 -19.60
C PHE A 585 -0.71 0.05 -18.82
N TYR A 586 -1.78 0.85 -18.68
CA TYR A 586 -3.09 0.44 -18.19
C TYR A 586 -4.09 0.13 -19.30
N ASP A 587 -3.65 0.14 -20.56
CA ASP A 587 -4.52 -0.29 -21.67
C ASP A 587 -5.03 -1.72 -21.41
N GLY A 588 -6.35 -1.90 -21.54
CA GLY A 588 -7.08 -3.10 -21.09
C GLY A 588 -7.92 -2.89 -19.83
N ILE A 589 -7.71 -1.81 -19.04
CA ILE A 589 -8.52 -1.51 -17.85
C ILE A 589 -9.99 -1.25 -18.23
N GLN A 590 -10.23 -0.65 -19.39
CA GLN A 590 -11.56 -0.36 -19.93
C GLN A 590 -12.35 -1.62 -20.29
N ASP A 591 -11.70 -2.77 -20.46
CA ASP A 591 -12.33 -4.05 -20.86
C ASP A 591 -12.73 -4.93 -19.66
N LEU A 592 -12.26 -4.59 -18.47
CA LEU A 592 -12.56 -5.36 -17.24
C LEU A 592 -14.03 -5.14 -16.83
N ARG A 593 -14.81 -6.22 -16.75
CA ARG A 593 -16.27 -6.19 -16.52
C ARG A 593 -16.77 -7.06 -15.39
N GLN A 594 -16.07 -8.15 -15.07
CA GLN A 594 -16.56 -9.19 -14.17
C GLN A 594 -15.55 -9.47 -13.06
N THR A 595 -16.01 -10.08 -11.97
CA THR A 595 -15.14 -10.57 -10.89
C THR A 595 -14.09 -11.52 -11.46
N GLY A 596 -12.84 -11.21 -11.20
CA GLY A 596 -11.72 -12.03 -11.65
C GLY A 596 -11.10 -11.58 -12.97
N ASP A 597 -11.77 -10.67 -13.72
CA ASP A 597 -11.13 -10.02 -14.86
C ASP A 597 -9.89 -9.26 -14.38
N ALA A 598 -8.77 -9.55 -15.00
CA ALA A 598 -7.51 -8.96 -14.64
C ALA A 598 -6.49 -9.08 -15.76
N PHE A 599 -5.54 -8.17 -15.79
CA PHE A 599 -4.31 -8.30 -16.57
C PHE A 599 -3.10 -7.87 -15.72
N GLN A 600 -1.91 -8.23 -16.16
CA GLN A 600 -0.66 -7.81 -15.55
C GLN A 600 0.12 -6.96 -16.53
N TYR A 601 0.20 -5.66 -16.29
CA TYR A 601 0.91 -4.79 -17.22
C TYR A 601 2.41 -5.12 -17.28
N GLY A 602 3.00 -5.04 -18.48
CA GLY A 602 4.38 -5.41 -18.74
C GLY A 602 4.66 -6.92 -18.68
N GLY A 603 3.61 -7.77 -18.61
CA GLY A 603 3.75 -9.22 -18.54
C GLY A 603 4.23 -9.76 -17.18
N PRO A 604 4.53 -11.06 -17.07
CA PRO A 604 4.90 -11.69 -15.78
C PRO A 604 6.26 -11.21 -15.26
N HIS A 605 7.21 -10.90 -16.13
CA HIS A 605 8.56 -10.47 -15.79
C HIS A 605 8.87 -9.14 -16.47
N LEU A 606 9.29 -8.15 -15.67
CA LEU A 606 9.81 -6.90 -16.22
C LEU A 606 11.31 -7.03 -16.51
N CYS A 607 11.81 -6.16 -17.38
CA CYS A 607 13.21 -6.12 -17.80
C CYS A 607 13.69 -7.47 -18.39
N PRO A 608 12.98 -8.06 -19.39
CA PRO A 608 13.27 -9.37 -19.96
C PRO A 608 14.61 -9.30 -20.58
N GLU A 609 15.56 -9.11 -20.68
CA GLU A 609 16.92 -8.93 -21.24
C GLU A 609 17.76 -7.96 -20.37
N GLY A 610 17.37 -7.77 -19.11
CA GLY A 610 18.05 -6.84 -18.22
C GLY A 610 17.72 -5.37 -18.45
N VAL A 611 16.91 -5.04 -19.46
CA VAL A 611 16.46 -3.68 -19.76
C VAL A 611 14.99 -3.52 -19.44
N CYS A 612 14.64 -2.51 -18.64
CA CYS A 612 13.24 -2.14 -18.42
C CYS A 612 12.79 -1.18 -19.52
N PRO A 613 11.80 -1.55 -20.34
CA PRO A 613 11.18 -0.60 -21.24
C PRO A 613 10.35 0.38 -20.40
N THR A 614 10.71 1.63 -20.39
CA THR A 614 9.95 2.73 -19.78
C THR A 614 9.64 3.77 -20.83
#